data_ecaf16f0a9ccc56b046c5ebf2f9d45b1
#
_entry.id   ecaf16f0a9ccc56b046c5ebf2f9d45b1
#
_cell.length_a   1.000
_cell.length_b   1.000
_cell.length_c   1.000
_cell.angle_alpha   90.00
_cell.angle_beta   90.00
_cell.angle_gamma   90.00
#
_symmetry.space_group_name_H-M   'P 1'
#
loop_
_entity.id
_entity.type
_entity.pdbx_description
1 polymer ?
#
loop_
_entity_poly.entity_id
_entity_poly.type
_entity_poly.pdbx_seq_one_letter_code
_entity_poly.pdbx_strand_id
1 'polypeptide(L)'
;MQMMMFRRLANLIDYAERADGPPPTMLWPFMAWCTKGTWPVILFAALASGIAGFFEMASSIVLGWVVDAATDSTGSGFFIENLPLLIGGILFFMIARPVSFGISSLAQTYILQPNMLNLIMLRIHRWTMGQSVEFFENDFAGRIAQ
;
A
#
# COMPACT_ATOMS: atom_id res chain seq x y z
N MET A 1 11.35 -0.64 -22.27
CA MET A 1 10.51 0.47 -21.79
C MET A 1 9.94 0.17 -20.38
N GLN A 2 9.42 -1.01 -20.08
CA GLN A 2 8.92 -1.40 -18.75
C GLN A 2 9.99 -1.28 -17.64
N MET A 3 11.19 -1.76 -17.86
CA MET A 3 12.29 -1.76 -16.87
C MET A 3 12.72 -0.35 -16.42
N MET A 4 12.63 0.66 -17.30
CA MET A 4 12.90 2.06 -16.94
C MET A 4 11.80 2.68 -16.08
N MET A 5 10.54 2.32 -16.31
CA MET A 5 9.40 2.81 -15.53
C MET A 5 9.45 2.25 -14.10
N PHE A 6 9.75 0.98 -13.94
CA PHE A 6 9.90 0.36 -12.61
C PHE A 6 11.09 0.94 -11.82
N ARG A 7 12.22 1.25 -12.48
CA ARG A 7 13.35 1.94 -11.84
C ARG A 7 12.99 3.34 -11.34
N ARG A 8 12.15 4.08 -12.06
CA ARG A 8 11.68 5.40 -11.63
C ARG A 8 10.73 5.31 -10.44
N LEU A 9 9.85 4.31 -10.42
CA LEU A 9 8.93 4.07 -9.31
C LEU A 9 9.66 3.59 -8.06
N ALA A 10 10.67 2.74 -8.22
CA ALA A 10 11.51 2.28 -7.12
C ALA A 10 12.36 3.41 -6.50
N ASN A 11 12.69 4.45 -7.26
CA ASN A 11 13.48 5.58 -6.79
C ASN A 11 12.65 6.75 -6.23
N LEU A 12 11.35 6.57 -6.03
CA LEU A 12 10.48 7.59 -5.40
C LEU A 12 10.79 7.82 -3.92
N ILE A 13 11.39 6.84 -3.27
CA ILE A 13 11.90 6.95 -1.91
C ILE A 13 13.43 6.85 -1.98
N ASP A 14 14.11 7.87 -1.52
CA ASP A 14 15.57 7.79 -1.33
C ASP A 14 15.86 7.02 -0.04
N TYR A 15 16.04 5.70 -0.19
CA TYR A 15 16.39 4.82 0.92
C TYR A 15 17.78 5.12 1.52
N ALA A 16 18.62 5.90 0.82
CA ALA A 16 19.93 6.32 1.31
C ALA A 16 19.88 7.62 2.13
N GLU A 17 18.73 8.30 2.20
CA GLU A 17 18.57 9.51 2.99
C GLU A 17 18.86 9.26 4.46
N ARG A 18 19.77 10.08 5.02
CA ARG A 18 20.15 10.01 6.43
C ARG A 18 19.05 10.63 7.29
N ALA A 19 18.73 9.97 8.39
CA ALA A 19 17.93 10.57 9.43
C ALA A 19 18.82 11.46 10.32
N ASP A 20 18.28 12.58 10.78
CA ASP A 20 18.98 13.47 11.69
C ASP A 20 18.92 12.93 13.13
N GLY A 21 20.07 12.77 13.74
CA GLY A 21 20.18 12.44 15.16
C GLY A 21 19.89 10.98 15.53
N PRO A 22 19.94 10.67 16.84
CA PRO A 22 19.67 9.33 17.37
C PRO A 22 18.18 8.98 17.25
N PRO A 23 17.84 7.68 17.16
CA PRO A 23 16.46 7.23 17.16
C PRO A 23 15.77 7.62 18.47
N PRO A 24 14.56 8.19 18.41
CA PRO A 24 13.80 8.54 19.61
C PRO A 24 13.39 7.29 20.39
N THR A 25 13.31 7.41 21.73
CA THR A 25 12.92 6.32 22.62
C THR A 25 11.39 6.09 22.68
N MET A 26 10.59 7.08 22.28
CA MET A 26 9.13 6.97 22.27
C MET A 26 8.64 6.44 20.93
N LEU A 27 7.57 5.62 20.93
CA LEU A 27 7.05 4.92 19.77
C LEU A 27 6.68 5.86 18.62
N TRP A 28 5.87 6.89 18.85
CA TRP A 28 5.41 7.79 17.80
C TRP A 28 6.53 8.62 17.15
N PRO A 29 7.41 9.29 17.94
CA PRO A 29 8.59 9.94 17.38
C PRO A 29 9.51 8.99 16.63
N PHE A 30 9.69 7.75 17.12
CA PHE A 30 10.49 6.73 16.45
C PHE A 30 9.89 6.36 15.07
N MET A 31 8.59 6.12 15.00
CA MET A 31 7.92 5.87 13.72
C MET A 31 8.04 7.04 12.75
N ALA A 32 7.87 8.26 13.23
CA ALA A 32 8.05 9.47 12.43
C ALA A 32 9.50 9.62 11.94
N TRP A 33 10.48 9.29 12.77
CA TRP A 33 11.90 9.28 12.41
C TRP A 33 12.19 8.21 11.34
N CYS A 34 11.63 7.01 11.47
CA CYS A 34 11.76 5.93 10.49
C CYS A 34 11.16 6.29 9.12
N THR A 35 10.05 7.03 9.09
CA THR A 35 9.28 7.35 7.88
C THR A 35 9.55 8.75 7.33
N LYS A 36 10.49 9.49 7.91
CA LYS A 36 10.85 10.84 7.45
C LYS A 36 11.25 10.81 5.97
N GLY A 37 10.67 11.69 5.17
CA GLY A 37 10.92 11.75 3.73
C GLY A 37 10.00 10.86 2.86
N THR A 38 9.26 9.91 3.44
CA THR A 38 8.43 8.96 2.68
C THR A 38 6.93 9.27 2.72
N TRP A 39 6.52 10.30 3.44
CA TRP A 39 5.11 10.67 3.63
C TRP A 39 4.29 10.80 2.35
N PRO A 40 4.78 11.42 1.25
CA PRO A 40 4.01 11.51 0.00
C PRO A 40 3.68 10.14 -0.58
N VAL A 41 4.61 9.19 -0.50
CA VAL A 41 4.43 7.83 -1.00
C VAL A 41 3.48 7.03 -0.12
N ILE A 42 3.59 7.17 1.20
CA ILE A 42 2.66 6.57 2.16
C ILE A 42 1.24 7.08 1.91
N LEU A 43 1.08 8.39 1.74
CA LEU A 43 -0.23 9.00 1.48
C LEU A 43 -0.83 8.50 0.16
N PHE A 44 -0.01 8.44 -0.89
CA PHE A 44 -0.44 7.89 -2.18
C PHE A 44 -0.89 6.43 -2.06
N ALA A 45 -0.11 5.59 -1.39
CA ALA A 45 -0.46 4.19 -1.17
C ALA A 45 -1.72 4.04 -0.31
N ALA A 46 -1.89 4.87 0.73
CA ALA A 46 -3.08 4.90 1.57
C ALA A 46 -4.33 5.30 0.79
N LEU A 47 -4.24 6.34 -0.05
CA LEU A 47 -5.34 6.76 -0.91
C LEU A 47 -5.71 5.69 -1.94
N ALA A 48 -4.72 5.09 -2.60
CA ALA A 48 -4.96 4.01 -3.56
C ALA A 48 -5.63 2.81 -2.89
N SER A 49 -5.23 2.46 -1.67
CA SER A 49 -5.84 1.38 -0.88
C SER A 49 -7.25 1.73 -0.42
N GLY A 50 -7.48 2.98 -0.01
CA GLY A 50 -8.80 3.47 0.35
C GLY A 50 -9.79 3.41 -0.81
N ILE A 51 -9.34 3.80 -2.01
CA ILE A 51 -10.14 3.69 -3.24
C ILE A 51 -10.44 2.22 -3.56
N ALA A 52 -9.45 1.34 -3.49
CA ALA A 52 -9.66 -0.10 -3.71
C ALA A 52 -10.65 -0.69 -2.70
N GLY A 53 -10.56 -0.32 -1.43
CA GLY A 53 -11.53 -0.71 -0.39
C GLY A 53 -12.94 -0.17 -0.65
N PHE A 54 -13.06 1.06 -1.14
CA PHE A 54 -14.35 1.62 -1.56
C PHE A 54 -14.98 0.80 -2.70
N PHE A 55 -14.19 0.42 -3.73
CA PHE A 55 -14.68 -0.43 -4.82
C PHE A 55 -15.07 -1.83 -4.32
N GLU A 56 -14.39 -2.36 -3.32
CA GLU A 56 -14.76 -3.63 -2.69
C GLU A 56 -16.13 -3.54 -2.00
N MET A 57 -16.36 -2.47 -1.25
CA MET A 57 -17.66 -2.21 -0.63
C MET A 57 -18.77 -1.97 -1.67
N ALA A 58 -18.47 -1.21 -2.71
CA ALA A 58 -19.38 -0.98 -3.83
C ALA A 58 -19.77 -2.27 -4.57
N SER A 59 -18.89 -3.27 -4.59
CA SER A 59 -19.18 -4.59 -5.18
C SER A 59 -20.40 -5.25 -4.56
N SER A 60 -20.53 -5.16 -3.23
CA SER A 60 -21.67 -5.74 -2.50
C SER A 60 -22.98 -5.00 -2.85
N ILE A 61 -22.91 -3.68 -3.04
CA ILE A 61 -24.07 -2.87 -3.41
C ILE A 61 -24.52 -3.19 -4.84
N VAL A 62 -23.59 -3.25 -5.79
CA VAL A 62 -23.90 -3.59 -7.18
C VAL A 62 -24.49 -5.00 -7.27
N LEU A 63 -23.93 -5.96 -6.52
CA LEU A 63 -24.49 -7.31 -6.48
C LEU A 63 -25.89 -7.33 -5.89
N GLY A 64 -26.15 -6.54 -4.84
CA GLY A 64 -27.50 -6.36 -4.27
C GLY A 64 -28.50 -5.88 -5.32
N TRP A 65 -28.16 -4.82 -6.07
CA TRP A 65 -29.04 -4.31 -7.13
C TRP A 65 -29.34 -5.35 -8.22
N VAL A 66 -28.36 -6.18 -8.59
CA VAL A 66 -28.56 -7.26 -9.58
C VAL A 66 -29.50 -8.34 -9.01
N VAL A 67 -29.35 -8.70 -7.74
CA VAL A 67 -30.22 -9.68 -7.07
C VAL A 67 -31.65 -9.15 -6.94
N ASP A 68 -31.80 -7.89 -6.52
CA ASP A 68 -33.12 -7.24 -6.39
C ASP A 68 -33.84 -7.20 -7.75
N ALA A 69 -33.12 -6.76 -8.80
CA ALA A 69 -33.66 -6.75 -10.15
C ALA A 69 -34.04 -8.15 -10.66
N ALA A 70 -33.29 -9.19 -10.27
CA ALA A 70 -33.60 -10.57 -10.64
C ALA A 70 -34.80 -11.13 -9.90
N THR A 71 -35.06 -10.69 -8.66
CA THR A 71 -36.23 -11.12 -7.87
C THR A 71 -37.51 -10.40 -8.26
N ASP A 72 -37.41 -9.13 -8.70
CA ASP A 72 -38.55 -8.32 -9.09
C ASP A 72 -39.03 -8.64 -10.52
N SER A 73 -38.16 -9.21 -11.39
CA SER A 73 -38.49 -9.52 -12.79
C SER A 73 -39.14 -10.90 -12.91
N THR A 74 -40.34 -10.93 -13.43
CA THR A 74 -41.04 -12.18 -13.77
C THR A 74 -40.80 -12.56 -15.24
N GLY A 75 -39.90 -13.52 -15.48
CA GLY A 75 -39.80 -14.16 -16.78
C GLY A 75 -38.73 -13.61 -17.73
N SER A 76 -38.97 -13.72 -19.05
CA SER A 76 -37.95 -13.50 -20.10
C SER A 76 -37.56 -12.02 -20.33
N GLY A 77 -38.21 -11.07 -19.68
CA GLY A 77 -37.95 -9.63 -19.82
C GLY A 77 -36.75 -9.12 -19.03
N PHE A 78 -36.26 -9.86 -18.02
CA PHE A 78 -35.19 -9.43 -17.10
C PHE A 78 -33.97 -8.83 -17.81
N PHE A 79 -33.45 -9.51 -18.83
CA PHE A 79 -32.24 -9.09 -19.53
C PHE A 79 -32.40 -7.80 -20.32
N ILE A 80 -33.59 -7.57 -20.89
CA ILE A 80 -33.86 -6.39 -21.71
C ILE A 80 -34.14 -5.18 -20.82
N GLU A 81 -34.93 -5.37 -19.77
CA GLU A 81 -35.32 -4.31 -18.83
C GLU A 81 -34.13 -3.83 -17.99
N ASN A 82 -33.24 -4.75 -17.60
CA ASN A 82 -32.08 -4.46 -16.72
C ASN A 82 -30.74 -4.41 -17.47
N LEU A 83 -30.76 -4.31 -18.82
CA LEU A 83 -29.56 -4.28 -19.65
C LEU A 83 -28.53 -3.22 -19.21
N PRO A 84 -28.92 -1.97 -18.91
CA PRO A 84 -27.96 -0.97 -18.43
C PRO A 84 -27.28 -1.36 -17.09
N LEU A 85 -28.02 -1.93 -16.14
CA LEU A 85 -27.53 -2.41 -14.87
C LEU A 85 -26.54 -3.57 -15.07
N LEU A 86 -26.87 -4.52 -15.94
CA LEU A 86 -26.02 -5.66 -16.23
C LEU A 86 -24.71 -5.25 -16.92
N ILE A 87 -24.79 -4.38 -17.94
CA ILE A 87 -23.60 -3.85 -18.61
C ILE A 87 -22.74 -3.06 -17.62
N GLY A 88 -23.35 -2.19 -16.82
CA GLY A 88 -22.64 -1.42 -15.78
C GLY A 88 -21.96 -2.32 -14.75
N GLY A 89 -22.64 -3.37 -14.28
CA GLY A 89 -22.10 -4.37 -13.39
C GLY A 89 -20.91 -5.13 -13.99
N ILE A 90 -21.04 -5.58 -15.24
CA ILE A 90 -19.95 -6.25 -15.96
C ILE A 90 -18.73 -5.34 -16.10
N LEU A 91 -18.90 -4.09 -16.52
CA LEU A 91 -17.81 -3.12 -16.65
C LEU A 91 -17.16 -2.82 -15.28
N PHE A 92 -17.98 -2.71 -14.23
CA PHE A 92 -17.50 -2.51 -12.88
C PHE A 92 -16.63 -3.69 -12.41
N PHE A 93 -17.11 -4.93 -12.51
CA PHE A 93 -16.39 -6.10 -12.05
C PHE A 93 -15.19 -6.47 -12.93
N MET A 94 -15.27 -6.25 -14.24
CA MET A 94 -14.21 -6.63 -15.17
C MET A 94 -13.13 -5.56 -15.33
N ILE A 95 -13.44 -4.29 -15.12
CA ILE A 95 -12.51 -3.19 -15.39
C ILE A 95 -12.24 -2.37 -14.12
N ALA A 96 -13.26 -1.74 -13.54
CA ALA A 96 -13.07 -0.75 -12.49
C ALA A 96 -12.45 -1.38 -11.22
N ARG A 97 -12.98 -2.49 -10.76
CA ARG A 97 -12.51 -3.21 -9.57
C ARG A 97 -11.08 -3.78 -9.75
N PRO A 98 -10.75 -4.55 -10.79
CA PRO A 98 -9.39 -5.05 -10.99
C PRO A 98 -8.36 -3.95 -11.20
N VAL A 99 -8.71 -2.87 -11.90
CA VAL A 99 -7.80 -1.73 -12.11
C VAL A 99 -7.49 -1.04 -10.79
N SER A 100 -8.50 -0.74 -9.96
CA SER A 100 -8.29 -0.10 -8.65
C SER A 100 -7.45 -0.97 -7.72
N PHE A 101 -7.73 -2.27 -7.66
CA PHE A 101 -6.95 -3.24 -6.90
C PHE A 101 -5.51 -3.36 -7.42
N GLY A 102 -5.33 -3.40 -8.74
CA GLY A 102 -4.02 -3.43 -9.39
C GLY A 102 -3.16 -2.22 -9.04
N ILE A 103 -3.73 -1.00 -9.09
CA ILE A 103 -3.02 0.24 -8.71
C ILE A 103 -2.62 0.18 -7.23
N SER A 104 -3.51 -0.22 -6.34
CA SER A 104 -3.24 -0.36 -4.92
C SER A 104 -2.13 -1.38 -4.65
N SER A 105 -2.21 -2.55 -5.28
CA SER A 105 -1.22 -3.62 -5.15
C SER A 105 0.15 -3.19 -5.66
N LEU A 106 0.22 -2.51 -6.81
CA LEU A 106 1.47 -1.95 -7.33
C LEU A 106 2.08 -0.93 -6.38
N ALA A 107 1.28 -0.01 -5.83
CA ALA A 107 1.75 0.99 -4.89
C ALA A 107 2.33 0.36 -3.62
N GLN A 108 1.68 -0.65 -3.07
CA GLN A 108 2.14 -1.32 -1.85
C GLN A 108 3.35 -2.22 -2.11
N THR A 109 3.25 -3.14 -3.09
CA THR A 109 4.23 -4.23 -3.27
C THR A 109 5.52 -3.74 -3.92
N TYR A 110 5.44 -2.81 -4.88
CA TYR A 110 6.61 -2.39 -5.65
C TYR A 110 7.20 -1.06 -5.20
N ILE A 111 6.42 -0.19 -4.58
CA ILE A 111 6.90 1.13 -4.16
C ILE A 111 7.11 1.17 -2.64
N LEU A 112 6.07 0.86 -1.86
CA LEU A 112 6.11 1.08 -0.42
C LEU A 112 6.97 0.04 0.31
N GLN A 113 6.64 -1.26 0.17
CA GLN A 113 7.27 -2.32 0.95
C GLN A 113 8.79 -2.39 0.82
N PRO A 114 9.39 -2.51 -0.39
CA PRO A 114 10.84 -2.70 -0.49
C PRO A 114 11.61 -1.45 -0.08
N ASN A 115 11.11 -0.27 -0.44
CA ASN A 115 11.81 0.98 -0.15
C ASN A 115 11.72 1.37 1.32
N MET A 116 10.57 1.17 1.97
CA MET A 116 10.41 1.41 3.41
C MET A 116 11.28 0.47 4.24
N LEU A 117 11.28 -0.82 3.91
CA LEU A 117 12.11 -1.79 4.63
C LEU A 117 13.59 -1.43 4.53
N ASN A 118 14.07 -1.16 3.32
CA ASN A 118 15.46 -0.79 3.08
C ASN A 118 15.83 0.53 3.79
N LEU A 119 14.95 1.54 3.75
CA LEU A 119 15.17 2.82 4.42
C LEU A 119 15.32 2.63 5.93
N ILE A 120 14.38 1.92 6.56
CA ILE A 120 14.38 1.69 8.01
C ILE A 120 15.63 0.88 8.41
N MET A 121 15.91 -0.20 7.71
CA MET A 121 17.08 -1.04 7.96
C MET A 121 18.40 -0.26 7.84
N LEU A 122 18.54 0.54 6.78
CA LEU A 122 19.74 1.36 6.60
C LEU A 122 19.89 2.46 7.65
N ARG A 123 18.79 3.09 8.08
CA ARG A 123 18.82 4.10 9.15
C ARG A 123 19.25 3.50 10.47
N ILE A 124 18.63 2.39 10.88
CA ILE A 124 18.98 1.69 12.13
C ILE A 124 20.41 1.16 12.04
N HIS A 125 20.79 0.51 10.94
CA HIS A 125 22.13 -0.04 10.76
C HIS A 125 23.22 1.05 10.85
N ARG A 126 23.03 2.16 10.15
CA ARG A 126 23.98 3.29 10.21
C ARG A 126 24.11 3.87 11.61
N TRP A 127 23.00 3.98 12.33
CA TRP A 127 23.05 4.46 13.73
C TRP A 127 23.79 3.47 14.62
N THR A 128 23.49 2.17 14.50
CA THR A 128 24.16 1.11 15.28
C THR A 128 25.67 1.07 14.99
N MET A 129 26.07 1.13 13.71
CA MET A 129 27.50 1.13 13.34
C MET A 129 28.26 2.38 13.77
N GLY A 130 27.57 3.45 14.11
CA GLY A 130 28.17 4.67 14.67
C GLY A 130 28.35 4.64 16.19
N GLN A 131 27.94 3.56 16.89
CA GLN A 131 28.10 3.43 18.34
C GLN A 131 29.53 3.05 18.74
N SER A 132 29.87 3.34 19.98
CA SER A 132 31.20 2.99 20.56
C SER A 132 31.32 1.47 20.77
N VAL A 133 32.55 0.99 20.86
CA VAL A 133 32.85 -0.42 21.21
C VAL A 133 32.23 -0.80 22.56
N GLU A 134 32.25 0.12 23.52
CA GLU A 134 31.64 -0.06 24.83
C GLU A 134 30.13 -0.33 24.78
N PHE A 135 29.40 0.26 23.80
CA PHE A 135 28.00 -0.03 23.55
C PHE A 135 27.77 -1.51 23.19
N PHE A 136 28.65 -2.08 22.36
CA PHE A 136 28.55 -3.48 21.94
C PHE A 136 29.01 -4.45 23.03
N GLU A 137 29.98 -4.07 23.87
CA GLU A 137 30.47 -4.89 24.99
C GLU A 137 29.46 -4.98 26.13
N ASN A 138 28.66 -3.92 26.36
CA ASN A 138 27.65 -3.86 27.41
C ASN A 138 26.30 -4.49 27.01
N ASP A 139 26.11 -4.84 25.75
CA ASP A 139 24.89 -5.48 25.29
C ASP A 139 25.15 -6.92 24.83
N PHE A 140 24.23 -7.83 25.17
CA PHE A 140 24.33 -9.22 24.74
C PHE A 140 24.23 -9.29 23.20
N ALA A 141 25.18 -9.97 22.56
CA ALA A 141 25.24 -10.13 21.10
C ALA A 141 23.92 -10.64 20.45
N GLY A 142 23.14 -11.43 21.17
CA GLY A 142 21.81 -11.90 20.75
C GLY A 142 20.72 -10.83 20.74
N ARG A 143 20.85 -9.74 21.50
CA ARG A 143 19.90 -8.62 21.55
C ARG A 143 20.11 -7.61 20.42
N ILE A 144 21.33 -7.52 19.91
CA ILE A 144 21.69 -6.63 18.79
C ILE A 144 21.28 -7.25 17.44
N ALA A 145 21.20 -8.59 17.37
CA ALA A 145 20.85 -9.34 16.16
C ALA A 145 19.35 -9.54 15.94
N GLN A 146 18.51 -9.21 16.91
CA GLN A 146 17.03 -9.22 16.80
C GLN A 146 16.48 -7.88 16.34
#